data_5532ed43e3a0553c05ff2ec9e305517c
#
_entry.id   5532ed43e3a0553c05ff2ec9e305517c
#
_cell.length_a   1.000
_cell.length_b   1.000
_cell.length_c   1.000
_cell.angle_alpha   90.00
_cell.angle_beta   90.00
_cell.angle_gamma   90.00
#
_symmetry.space_group_name_H-M   'P 1'
#
loop_
_entity.id
_entity.type
_entity.pdbx_description
1 polymer ?
#
loop_
_entity_poly.entity_id
_entity_poly.type
_entity_poly.pdbx_seq_one_letter_code
_entity_poly.pdbx_strand_id
1 'polypeptide(L)'
;MKTNKKNGFTLIELIIVMVILGIMAAVAVPRYLDSISNAEESAEDAVISAIRSGLKQAANDSLYTNGRASWPSDPFSTLSEKPAGHSNDGDMANADGEWTFISFDEQNGQITHQRADNSRYYWDYYTGSQNGDNAGVGTLGQRTKN
;
A
#
# COMPACT_ATOMS: atom_id res chain seq x y z
N MET A 1 29.65 -54.34 27.59
CA MET A 1 28.66 -53.28 27.40
C MET A 1 29.38 -51.94 27.19
N LYS A 2 29.28 -51.33 26.01
CA LYS A 2 29.80 -49.97 25.81
C LYS A 2 28.72 -48.97 26.24
N THR A 3 28.97 -48.28 27.34
CA THR A 3 28.11 -47.17 27.79
C THR A 3 28.35 -45.98 26.86
N ASN A 4 27.37 -45.61 26.03
CA ASN A 4 27.36 -44.35 25.28
C ASN A 4 27.22 -43.21 26.27
N LYS A 5 28.32 -42.48 26.52
CA LYS A 5 28.25 -41.17 27.23
C LYS A 5 27.45 -40.20 26.32
N LYS A 6 26.24 -39.89 26.73
CA LYS A 6 25.45 -38.76 26.17
C LYS A 6 26.08 -37.49 26.72
N ASN A 7 26.77 -36.74 25.85
CA ASN A 7 27.24 -35.38 26.18
C ASN A 7 26.01 -34.47 26.21
N GLY A 8 25.66 -33.92 27.36
CA GLY A 8 24.62 -32.90 27.50
C GLY A 8 25.24 -31.51 27.38
N PHE A 9 24.44 -30.53 26.96
CA PHE A 9 24.84 -29.12 26.94
C PHE A 9 25.11 -28.60 28.34
N THR A 10 26.14 -27.78 28.49
CA THR A 10 26.42 -27.05 29.72
C THR A 10 25.50 -25.83 29.86
N LEU A 11 25.21 -25.40 31.09
CA LEU A 11 24.40 -24.20 31.34
C LEU A 11 25.05 -22.95 30.74
N ILE A 12 26.38 -22.86 30.76
CA ILE A 12 27.11 -21.72 30.18
C ILE A 12 26.97 -21.65 28.65
N GLU A 13 27.00 -22.79 27.96
CA GLU A 13 26.77 -22.84 26.51
C GLU A 13 25.39 -22.30 26.13
N LEU A 14 24.36 -22.66 26.93
CA LEU A 14 23.00 -22.18 26.72
C LEU A 14 22.90 -20.66 26.93
N ILE A 15 23.52 -20.14 28.01
CA ILE A 15 23.51 -18.68 28.31
C ILE A 15 24.21 -17.89 27.21
N ILE A 16 25.38 -18.35 26.76
CA ILE A 16 26.13 -17.67 25.69
C ILE A 16 25.31 -17.60 24.41
N VAL A 17 24.66 -18.68 24.00
CA VAL A 17 23.80 -18.72 22.82
C VAL A 17 22.62 -17.75 22.95
N MET A 18 21.97 -17.72 24.12
CA MET A 18 20.86 -16.78 24.35
C MET A 18 21.31 -15.31 24.25
N VAL A 19 22.47 -14.98 24.79
CA VAL A 19 23.03 -13.62 24.72
C VAL A 19 23.36 -13.23 23.27
N ILE A 20 24.01 -14.12 22.52
CA ILE A 20 24.33 -13.85 21.11
C ILE A 20 23.06 -13.67 20.27
N LEU A 21 22.07 -14.56 20.44
CA LEU A 21 20.79 -14.45 19.75
C LEU A 21 20.05 -13.15 20.10
N GLY A 22 20.10 -12.73 21.37
CA GLY A 22 19.51 -11.47 21.82
C GLY A 22 20.13 -10.25 21.15
N ILE A 23 21.46 -10.21 21.04
CA ILE A 23 22.18 -9.13 20.36
C ILE A 23 21.85 -9.13 18.86
N MET A 24 21.86 -10.28 18.21
CA MET A 24 21.51 -10.41 16.79
C MET A 24 20.06 -9.96 16.53
N ALA A 25 19.12 -10.38 17.36
CA ALA A 25 17.72 -9.98 17.24
C ALA A 25 17.52 -8.47 17.38
N ALA A 26 18.22 -7.84 18.33
CA ALA A 26 18.14 -6.40 18.56
C ALA A 26 18.53 -5.56 17.32
N VAL A 27 19.41 -6.08 16.46
CA VAL A 27 19.82 -5.40 15.22
C VAL A 27 18.99 -5.84 14.02
N ALA A 28 18.59 -7.12 13.94
CA ALA A 28 17.92 -7.69 12.79
C ALA A 28 16.46 -7.25 12.69
N VAL A 29 15.73 -7.19 13.82
CA VAL A 29 14.29 -6.87 13.83
C VAL A 29 13.99 -5.47 13.27
N PRO A 30 14.65 -4.38 13.73
CA PRO A 30 14.37 -3.06 13.17
C PRO A 30 14.62 -2.99 11.67
N ARG A 31 15.74 -3.54 11.19
CA ARG A 31 16.07 -3.56 9.76
C ARG A 31 15.05 -4.33 8.92
N TYR A 32 14.49 -5.39 9.48
CA TYR A 32 13.45 -6.18 8.81
C TYR A 32 12.16 -5.38 8.68
N LEU A 33 11.74 -4.67 9.72
CA LEU A 33 10.55 -3.81 9.70
C LEU A 33 10.70 -2.66 8.70
N ASP A 34 11.87 -2.01 8.65
CA ASP A 34 12.17 -0.98 7.64
C ASP A 34 12.09 -1.54 6.22
N SER A 35 12.55 -2.77 6.01
CA SER A 35 12.49 -3.43 4.69
C SER A 35 11.05 -3.71 4.27
N ILE A 36 10.18 -4.13 5.19
CA ILE A 36 8.74 -4.31 4.91
C ILE A 36 8.11 -2.99 4.53
N SER A 37 8.32 -1.93 5.31
CA SER A 37 7.76 -0.61 5.02
C SER A 37 8.17 -0.08 3.65
N ASN A 38 9.44 -0.23 3.27
CA ASN A 38 9.94 0.17 1.96
C ASN A 38 9.32 -0.66 0.82
N ALA A 39 9.07 -1.95 1.05
CA ALA A 39 8.42 -2.82 0.08
C ALA A 39 6.95 -2.43 -0.13
N GLU A 40 6.22 -2.15 0.95
CA GLU A 40 4.84 -1.67 0.89
C GLU A 40 4.75 -0.33 0.15
N GLU A 41 5.65 0.62 0.45
CA GLU A 41 5.73 1.91 -0.24
C GLU A 41 5.97 1.73 -1.74
N SER A 42 6.88 0.86 -2.12
CA SER A 42 7.15 0.58 -3.53
C SER A 42 5.96 -0.08 -4.24
N ALA A 43 5.23 -0.94 -3.55
CA ALA A 43 4.01 -1.56 -4.08
C ALA A 43 2.88 -0.51 -4.26
N GLU A 44 2.71 0.39 -3.29
CA GLU A 44 1.78 1.52 -3.41
C GLU A 44 2.10 2.40 -4.62
N ASP A 45 3.37 2.77 -4.78
CA ASP A 45 3.81 3.61 -5.89
C ASP A 45 3.57 2.94 -7.25
N ALA A 46 3.72 1.63 -7.34
CA ALA A 46 3.41 0.87 -8.55
C ALA A 46 1.92 0.91 -8.89
N VAL A 47 1.04 0.65 -7.92
CA VAL A 47 -0.42 0.71 -8.08
C VAL A 47 -0.87 2.11 -8.49
N ILE A 48 -0.42 3.13 -7.77
CA ILE A 48 -0.78 4.53 -8.05
C ILE A 48 -0.26 4.99 -9.41
N SER A 49 0.94 4.57 -9.82
CA SER A 49 1.48 4.85 -11.14
C SER A 49 0.67 4.21 -12.26
N ALA A 50 0.21 2.96 -12.05
CA ALA A 50 -0.66 2.27 -13.00
C ALA A 50 -2.01 3.00 -13.15
N ILE A 51 -2.63 3.41 -12.05
CA ILE A 51 -3.87 4.18 -12.07
C ILE A 51 -3.66 5.52 -12.79
N ARG A 52 -2.59 6.27 -12.48
CA ARG A 52 -2.29 7.54 -13.18
C ARG A 52 -2.15 7.36 -14.69
N SER A 53 -1.54 6.26 -15.11
CA SER A 53 -1.40 5.94 -16.54
C SER A 53 -2.74 5.60 -17.18
N GLY A 54 -3.57 4.82 -16.48
CA GLY A 54 -4.92 4.46 -16.92
C GLY A 54 -5.84 5.67 -17.01
N LEU A 55 -5.78 6.61 -16.07
CA LEU A 55 -6.55 7.85 -16.08
C LEU A 55 -6.19 8.72 -17.29
N LYS A 56 -4.89 8.83 -17.64
CA LYS A 56 -4.45 9.54 -18.84
C LYS A 56 -4.99 8.89 -20.12
N GLN A 57 -4.96 7.56 -20.18
CA GLN A 57 -5.50 6.82 -21.30
C GLN A 57 -7.00 7.04 -21.44
N ALA A 58 -7.77 6.90 -20.36
CA ALA A 58 -9.21 7.13 -20.35
C ALA A 58 -9.58 8.55 -20.82
N ALA A 59 -8.84 9.57 -20.37
CA ALA A 59 -9.03 10.94 -20.82
C ALA A 59 -8.77 11.13 -22.31
N ASN A 60 -7.72 10.50 -22.84
CA ASN A 60 -7.40 10.54 -24.28
C ASN A 60 -8.49 9.84 -25.10
N ASP A 61 -8.92 8.65 -24.68
CA ASP A 61 -9.97 7.88 -25.37
C ASP A 61 -11.29 8.67 -25.40
N SER A 62 -11.64 9.31 -24.30
CA SER A 62 -12.80 10.20 -24.24
C SER A 62 -12.65 11.42 -25.17
N LEU A 63 -11.46 12.02 -25.23
CA LEU A 63 -11.17 13.13 -26.11
C LEU A 63 -11.36 12.74 -27.59
N TYR A 64 -10.87 11.56 -27.99
CA TYR A 64 -11.04 11.06 -29.36
C TYR A 64 -12.48 10.72 -29.70
N THR A 65 -13.23 10.15 -28.75
CA THR A 65 -14.61 9.68 -29.00
C THR A 65 -15.62 10.81 -28.89
N ASN A 66 -15.48 11.68 -27.89
CA ASN A 66 -16.46 12.68 -27.52
C ASN A 66 -16.01 14.13 -27.77
N GLY A 67 -14.76 14.33 -28.26
CA GLY A 67 -14.16 15.67 -28.45
C GLY A 67 -13.85 16.40 -27.15
N ARG A 68 -13.94 15.72 -25.99
CA ARG A 68 -13.73 16.30 -24.67
C ARG A 68 -13.12 15.28 -23.72
N ALA A 69 -12.09 15.68 -22.98
CA ALA A 69 -11.51 14.83 -21.95
C ALA A 69 -12.49 14.65 -20.79
N SER A 70 -12.67 13.40 -20.33
CA SER A 70 -13.40 13.06 -19.12
C SER A 70 -12.70 11.90 -18.42
N TRP A 71 -12.91 11.80 -17.13
CA TRP A 71 -12.28 10.80 -16.27
C TRP A 71 -13.35 9.95 -15.57
N PRO A 72 -13.09 8.67 -15.31
CA PRO A 72 -14.03 7.80 -14.64
C PRO A 72 -14.25 8.25 -13.20
N SER A 73 -15.45 7.98 -12.67
CA SER A 73 -15.78 8.26 -11.26
C SER A 73 -14.98 7.39 -10.30
N ASP A 74 -14.69 6.15 -10.67
CA ASP A 74 -13.84 5.21 -9.92
C ASP A 74 -12.48 5.06 -10.64
N PRO A 75 -11.37 5.52 -10.02
CA PRO A 75 -10.03 5.42 -10.63
C PRO A 75 -9.56 3.97 -10.81
N PHE A 76 -10.01 3.01 -9.99
CA PHE A 76 -9.67 1.59 -10.14
C PHE A 76 -10.29 0.96 -11.39
N SER A 77 -11.32 1.56 -11.96
CA SER A 77 -11.93 1.08 -13.22
C SER A 77 -10.97 1.17 -14.43
N THR A 78 -9.91 1.95 -14.32
CA THR A 78 -8.87 2.08 -15.37
C THR A 78 -7.86 0.94 -15.39
N LEU A 79 -7.83 0.11 -14.35
CA LEU A 79 -6.93 -1.02 -14.26
C LEU A 79 -7.53 -2.27 -14.90
N SER A 80 -6.73 -2.97 -15.70
CA SER A 80 -7.11 -4.27 -16.26
C SER A 80 -7.27 -5.33 -15.18
N GLU A 81 -6.43 -5.25 -14.16
CA GLU A 81 -6.46 -6.12 -12.97
C GLU A 81 -6.37 -5.23 -11.73
N LYS A 82 -7.28 -5.43 -10.80
CA LYS A 82 -7.30 -4.68 -9.55
C LYS A 82 -6.23 -5.19 -8.60
N PRO A 83 -5.67 -4.33 -7.73
CA PRO A 83 -4.66 -4.75 -6.77
C PRO A 83 -5.21 -5.81 -5.82
N ALA A 84 -4.33 -6.68 -5.32
CA ALA A 84 -4.68 -7.62 -4.26
C ALA A 84 -5.23 -6.86 -3.05
N GLY A 85 -6.29 -7.37 -2.43
CA GLY A 85 -6.96 -6.72 -1.31
C GLY A 85 -7.91 -5.57 -1.72
N HIS A 86 -8.19 -5.38 -3.02
CA HIS A 86 -9.18 -4.37 -3.42
C HIS A 86 -10.59 -4.73 -2.95
N SER A 87 -11.23 -3.79 -2.25
CA SER A 87 -12.63 -3.86 -1.80
C SER A 87 -13.45 -2.72 -2.40
N ASN A 88 -14.72 -2.97 -2.66
CA ASN A 88 -15.70 -1.99 -3.18
C ASN A 88 -16.75 -1.64 -2.12
N ASP A 89 -16.46 -1.75 -0.85
CA ASP A 89 -17.40 -1.48 0.24
C ASP A 89 -17.72 0.02 0.41
N GLY A 90 -16.92 0.90 -0.18
CA GLY A 90 -17.11 2.35 -0.12
C GLY A 90 -16.64 2.97 1.19
N ASP A 91 -16.04 2.19 2.06
CA ASP A 91 -15.45 2.64 3.32
C ASP A 91 -13.92 2.80 3.20
N MET A 92 -13.32 3.39 4.22
CA MET A 92 -11.85 3.48 4.32
C MET A 92 -11.25 2.09 4.53
N ALA A 93 -10.12 1.82 3.85
CA ALA A 93 -9.38 0.59 4.07
C ALA A 93 -9.15 0.36 5.57
N ASN A 94 -9.52 -0.83 6.07
CA ASN A 94 -9.51 -1.16 7.48
C ASN A 94 -8.89 -2.55 7.78
N ALA A 95 -8.46 -3.25 6.74
CA ALA A 95 -7.75 -4.52 6.82
C ALA A 95 -6.37 -4.43 6.17
N ASP A 96 -5.42 -5.24 6.67
CA ASP A 96 -4.05 -5.26 6.15
C ASP A 96 -4.01 -5.54 4.64
N GLY A 97 -3.34 -4.68 3.90
CA GLY A 97 -3.21 -4.76 2.44
C GLY A 97 -4.48 -4.37 1.67
N GLU A 98 -5.50 -3.87 2.34
CA GLU A 98 -6.74 -3.48 1.69
C GLU A 98 -6.60 -2.17 0.92
N TRP A 99 -7.19 -2.15 -0.28
CA TRP A 99 -7.33 -0.99 -1.15
C TRP A 99 -8.80 -0.67 -1.34
N THR A 100 -9.19 0.57 -1.08
CA THR A 100 -10.57 1.02 -1.31
C THR A 100 -10.60 2.37 -2.01
N PHE A 101 -11.73 2.65 -2.66
CA PHE A 101 -12.05 3.99 -3.16
C PHE A 101 -13.34 4.48 -2.51
N ILE A 102 -13.25 5.65 -1.87
CA ILE A 102 -14.36 6.32 -1.25
C ILE A 102 -14.77 7.49 -2.15
N SER A 103 -16.01 7.50 -2.59
CA SER A 103 -16.59 8.65 -3.26
C SER A 103 -17.26 9.56 -2.24
N PHE A 104 -16.88 10.82 -2.18
CA PHE A 104 -17.53 11.82 -1.33
C PHE A 104 -18.71 12.47 -2.04
N ASP A 105 -18.59 12.64 -3.37
CA ASP A 105 -19.61 13.14 -4.27
C ASP A 105 -19.33 12.64 -5.71
N GLU A 106 -20.07 13.15 -6.69
CA GLU A 106 -19.90 12.73 -8.10
C GLU A 106 -18.52 13.06 -8.71
N GLN A 107 -17.76 13.96 -8.08
CA GLN A 107 -16.52 14.51 -8.62
C GLN A 107 -15.30 14.29 -7.72
N ASN A 108 -15.51 13.98 -6.44
CA ASN A 108 -14.48 13.93 -5.43
C ASN A 108 -14.44 12.59 -4.72
N GLY A 109 -13.25 12.11 -4.45
CA GLY A 109 -13.05 10.87 -3.69
C GLY A 109 -11.60 10.69 -3.25
N GLN A 110 -11.36 9.60 -2.56
CA GLN A 110 -10.04 9.21 -2.09
C GLN A 110 -9.80 7.72 -2.34
N ILE A 111 -8.61 7.39 -2.82
CA ILE A 111 -8.09 6.04 -2.72
C ILE A 111 -7.47 5.90 -1.34
N THR A 112 -7.79 4.83 -0.63
CA THR A 112 -7.17 4.52 0.66
C THR A 112 -6.51 3.15 0.62
N HIS A 113 -5.41 3.01 1.35
CA HIS A 113 -4.68 1.77 1.52
C HIS A 113 -4.23 1.62 2.97
N GLN A 114 -4.44 0.45 3.57
CA GLN A 114 -3.96 0.12 4.91
C GLN A 114 -2.80 -0.87 4.82
N ARG A 115 -1.68 -0.51 5.47
CA ARG A 115 -0.49 -1.35 5.59
C ARG A 115 -0.61 -2.33 6.77
N ALA A 116 0.25 -3.34 6.78
CA ALA A 116 0.31 -4.34 7.84
C ALA A 116 0.66 -3.78 9.25
N ASP A 117 1.22 -2.58 9.33
CA ASP A 117 1.49 -1.87 10.58
C ASP A 117 0.31 -1.05 11.11
N ASN A 118 -0.88 -1.24 10.54
CA ASN A 118 -2.10 -0.44 10.76
C ASN A 118 -1.97 1.04 10.35
N SER A 119 -0.90 1.46 9.69
CA SER A 119 -0.86 2.79 9.10
C SER A 119 -1.72 2.84 7.85
N ARG A 120 -2.43 3.94 7.68
CA ARG A 120 -3.30 4.17 6.53
C ARG A 120 -2.79 5.35 5.73
N TYR A 121 -2.83 5.18 4.40
CA TYR A 121 -2.46 6.21 3.45
C TYR A 121 -3.61 6.48 2.50
N TYR A 122 -3.69 7.72 1.98
CA TYR A 122 -4.69 8.10 1.00
C TYR A 122 -4.12 9.00 -0.09
N TRP A 123 -4.83 9.03 -1.22
CA TRP A 123 -4.59 9.87 -2.38
C TRP A 123 -5.91 10.49 -2.81
N ASP A 124 -5.97 11.81 -2.85
CA ASP A 124 -7.14 12.51 -3.31
C ASP A 124 -7.33 12.35 -4.82
N TYR A 125 -8.58 12.26 -5.26
CA TYR A 125 -8.95 12.12 -6.65
C TYR A 125 -10.13 13.03 -7.00
N TYR A 126 -10.01 13.78 -8.11
CA TYR A 126 -11.02 14.72 -8.56
C TYR A 126 -11.26 14.57 -10.06
N THR A 127 -12.55 14.54 -10.45
CA THR A 127 -12.99 14.51 -11.85
C THR A 127 -13.59 15.86 -12.31
N GLY A 128 -13.91 16.72 -11.36
CA GLY A 128 -14.54 18.02 -11.58
C GLY A 128 -13.67 19.22 -11.19
N SER A 129 -14.28 20.24 -10.61
CA SER A 129 -13.59 21.43 -10.12
C SER A 129 -12.82 21.12 -8.84
N GLN A 130 -11.57 21.51 -8.80
CA GLN A 130 -10.71 21.30 -7.63
C GLN A 130 -11.13 22.21 -6.46
N ASN A 131 -11.31 21.64 -5.28
CA ASN A 131 -11.69 22.34 -4.05
C ASN A 131 -10.52 22.42 -3.05
N GLY A 132 -9.42 23.05 -3.48
CA GLY A 132 -8.33 23.37 -2.56
C GLY A 132 -7.41 22.24 -2.14
N ASP A 133 -7.57 21.05 -2.72
CA ASP A 133 -6.77 19.86 -2.41
C ASP A 133 -5.53 19.74 -3.28
N ASN A 134 -4.69 18.75 -2.99
CA ASN A 134 -3.40 18.58 -3.64
C ASN A 134 -3.46 17.83 -4.98
N ALA A 135 -4.64 17.40 -5.42
CA ALA A 135 -4.85 16.70 -6.70
C ALA A 135 -5.37 17.65 -7.78
N GLY A 136 -4.79 17.61 -8.97
CA GLY A 136 -5.37 18.22 -10.17
C GLY A 136 -6.53 17.38 -10.71
N VAL A 137 -7.43 18.02 -11.47
CA VAL A 137 -8.56 17.33 -12.13
C VAL A 137 -8.08 16.15 -12.97
N GLY A 138 -8.65 14.96 -12.73
CA GLY A 138 -8.28 13.73 -13.44
C GLY A 138 -6.92 13.15 -13.04
N THR A 139 -6.33 13.60 -11.93
CA THR A 139 -5.07 13.08 -11.40
C THR A 139 -5.24 12.63 -9.95
N LEU A 140 -4.27 11.86 -9.47
CA LEU A 140 -4.17 11.53 -8.05
C LEU A 140 -3.23 12.50 -7.35
N GLY A 141 -3.61 12.91 -6.15
CA GLY A 141 -2.79 13.73 -5.25
C GLY A 141 -1.54 13.03 -4.75
N GLN A 142 -0.87 13.67 -3.82
CA GLN A 142 0.28 13.10 -3.12
C GLN A 142 -0.17 12.06 -2.09
N ARG A 143 0.73 11.11 -1.81
CA ARG A 143 0.51 10.17 -0.71
C ARG A 143 0.48 10.93 0.61
N THR A 144 -0.61 10.79 1.35
CA THR A 144 -0.83 11.43 2.64
C THR A 144 -1.13 10.35 3.67
N LYS A 145 -0.54 10.47 4.86
CA LYS A 145 -0.83 9.56 5.97
C LYS A 145 -2.06 10.07 6.72
N ASN A 146 -2.99 9.15 6.96
CA ASN A 146 -4.21 9.42 7.74
C ASN A 146 -3.94 9.24 9.25
#